data_d4bc0d42b8d79a8b05db5d1771ed691c
#
_entry.id   d4bc0d42b8d79a8b05db5d1771ed691c
#
_cell.length_a   1.000
_cell.length_b   1.000
_cell.length_c   1.000
_cell.angle_alpha   90.00
_cell.angle_beta   90.00
_cell.angle_gamma   90.00
#
_symmetry.space_group_name_H-M   'P 1'
#
loop_
_entity.id
_entity.type
_entity.pdbx_description
1 polymer ?
#
loop_
_entity_poly.entity_id
_entity_poly.type
_entity_poly.pdbx_seq_one_letter_code
_entity_poly.pdbx_strand_id
1 'polypeptide(L)'
;MTNMLEFRKLIGQKSIHESYIKILDTKNLWRNKSFVKAKIEEQLDRHNRFNNTSYNLEPDIKSSPGGLRDIHTIDWLIKNLNREKIGREKILMPITFEERKELNKSKYWLWVIRYLLHLEANREEDRLLFEHQINIAKKLFPTVENSNQAAEKLMHRYYRSSFTISEINSTLIQSFKEKIGLTKSTKKSRIDKNFYSQNNLIHLYDVNGFKKDSSLLLELFIKLSENPTLEGIGSATLRALKRDRDLIDLSLIHI
;
A
#
# COMPACT_ATOMS: atom_id res chain seq x y z
N MET A 1 -3.93 -17.76 -11.38
CA MET A 1 -5.28 -17.28 -11.03
C MET A 1 -5.37 -15.74 -10.98
N THR A 2 -4.39 -14.99 -10.45
CA THR A 2 -4.42 -13.51 -10.47
C THR A 2 -4.50 -12.92 -11.88
N ASN A 3 -3.88 -13.56 -12.88
CA ASN A 3 -3.99 -13.14 -14.28
C ASN A 3 -5.45 -13.12 -14.78
N MET A 4 -6.31 -13.95 -14.21
CA MET A 4 -7.74 -13.93 -14.54
C MET A 4 -8.45 -12.67 -14.03
N LEU A 5 -7.92 -11.99 -13.02
CA LEU A 5 -8.46 -10.72 -12.51
C LEU A 5 -8.12 -9.54 -13.42
N GLU A 6 -7.09 -9.67 -14.24
CA GLU A 6 -6.62 -8.64 -15.19
C GLU A 6 -7.02 -8.93 -16.64
N PHE A 7 -7.94 -9.88 -16.81
CA PHE A 7 -8.43 -10.26 -18.12
C PHE A 7 -9.01 -9.07 -18.88
N ARG A 8 -8.61 -8.93 -20.14
CA ARG A 8 -9.23 -8.03 -21.12
C ARG A 8 -9.44 -8.76 -22.43
N LYS A 9 -10.60 -8.56 -23.05
CA LYS A 9 -10.87 -9.08 -24.37
C LYS A 9 -10.03 -8.32 -25.39
N LEU A 10 -9.20 -9.03 -26.16
CA LEU A 10 -8.49 -8.46 -27.31
C LEU A 10 -9.27 -8.75 -28.60
N ILE A 11 -9.54 -10.03 -28.90
CA ILE A 11 -10.25 -10.52 -30.06
C ILE A 11 -11.06 -11.75 -29.62
N GLY A 12 -12.12 -12.08 -30.35
CA GLY A 12 -12.90 -13.31 -30.14
C GLY A 12 -14.41 -13.09 -30.03
N GLN A 13 -15.15 -14.18 -29.98
CA GLN A 13 -16.62 -14.15 -29.91
C GLN A 13 -17.09 -13.54 -28.59
N LYS A 14 -18.19 -12.75 -28.66
CA LYS A 14 -18.79 -12.12 -27.48
C LYS A 14 -19.32 -13.15 -26.49
N SER A 15 -19.88 -14.25 -26.97
CA SER A 15 -20.43 -15.34 -26.13
C SER A 15 -19.37 -16.01 -25.26
N ILE A 16 -18.16 -16.23 -25.78
CA ILE A 16 -17.04 -16.80 -25.02
C ILE A 16 -16.61 -15.82 -23.92
N HIS A 17 -16.52 -14.54 -24.23
CA HIS A 17 -16.20 -13.51 -23.26
C HIS A 17 -17.24 -13.44 -22.13
N GLU A 18 -18.52 -13.44 -22.47
CA GLU A 18 -19.62 -13.41 -21.49
C GLU A 18 -19.62 -14.67 -20.61
N SER A 19 -19.39 -15.86 -21.20
CA SER A 19 -19.25 -17.11 -20.45
C SER A 19 -18.07 -17.06 -19.48
N TYR A 20 -16.95 -16.51 -19.91
CA TYR A 20 -15.77 -16.33 -19.07
C TYR A 20 -16.04 -15.38 -17.89
N ILE A 21 -16.70 -14.23 -18.14
CA ILE A 21 -17.12 -13.30 -17.08
C ILE A 21 -18.06 -13.99 -16.09
N LYS A 22 -19.04 -14.78 -16.58
CA LYS A 22 -19.94 -15.55 -15.70
C LYS A 22 -19.19 -16.53 -14.80
N ILE A 23 -18.18 -17.22 -15.33
CA ILE A 23 -17.33 -18.14 -14.54
C ILE A 23 -16.55 -17.36 -13.47
N LEU A 24 -16.01 -16.21 -13.83
CA LEU A 24 -15.28 -15.35 -12.90
C LEU A 24 -16.18 -14.81 -11.79
N ASP A 25 -17.45 -14.53 -12.08
CA ASP A 25 -18.43 -14.03 -11.11
C ASP A 25 -19.01 -15.12 -10.20
N THR A 26 -18.71 -16.40 -10.46
CA THR A 26 -19.16 -17.47 -9.57
C THR A 26 -18.48 -17.34 -8.20
N LYS A 27 -19.27 -17.28 -7.13
CA LYS A 27 -18.85 -17.21 -5.71
C LYS A 27 -17.89 -18.35 -5.31
N ASN A 28 -17.75 -19.38 -6.15
CA ASN A 28 -16.99 -20.59 -5.87
C ASN A 28 -15.53 -20.53 -6.31
N LEU A 29 -15.16 -19.58 -7.17
CA LEU A 29 -13.80 -19.57 -7.74
C LEU A 29 -12.72 -19.22 -6.71
N TRP A 30 -13.03 -18.29 -5.79
CA TRP A 30 -12.13 -17.93 -4.70
C TRP A 30 -12.86 -17.12 -3.62
N ARG A 31 -13.08 -17.72 -2.47
CA ARG A 31 -13.70 -17.04 -1.33
C ARG A 31 -12.84 -15.85 -0.91
N ASN A 32 -13.42 -14.67 -0.70
CA ASN A 32 -12.72 -13.44 -0.37
C ASN A 32 -11.72 -13.61 0.77
N LYS A 33 -12.12 -14.26 1.87
CA LYS A 33 -11.25 -14.46 3.02
C LYS A 33 -9.99 -15.25 2.68
N SER A 34 -10.12 -16.35 1.95
CA SER A 34 -8.99 -17.20 1.53
C SER A 34 -8.08 -16.47 0.52
N PHE A 35 -8.69 -15.73 -0.41
CA PHE A 35 -7.94 -14.95 -1.39
C PHE A 35 -7.11 -13.84 -0.73
N VAL A 36 -7.73 -13.06 0.16
CA VAL A 36 -7.04 -11.97 0.86
C VAL A 36 -5.92 -12.53 1.72
N LYS A 37 -6.18 -13.62 2.47
CA LYS A 37 -5.14 -14.27 3.29
C LYS A 37 -3.94 -14.69 2.42
N ALA A 38 -4.19 -15.43 1.34
CA ALA A 38 -3.13 -15.89 0.44
C ALA A 38 -2.34 -14.73 -0.19
N LYS A 39 -3.00 -13.60 -0.54
CA LYS A 39 -2.31 -12.43 -1.10
C LYS A 39 -1.49 -11.66 -0.08
N ILE A 40 -1.92 -11.61 1.17
CA ILE A 40 -1.15 -11.03 2.26
C ILE A 40 0.09 -11.89 2.56
N GLU A 41 -0.07 -13.22 2.63
CA GLU A 41 1.04 -14.16 2.83
C GLU A 41 2.06 -14.06 1.68
N GLU A 42 1.61 -14.08 0.42
CA GLU A 42 2.49 -13.88 -0.76
C GLU A 42 3.25 -12.55 -0.67
N GLN A 43 2.61 -11.46 -0.23
CA GLN A 43 3.27 -10.17 -0.08
C GLN A 43 4.31 -10.20 1.04
N LEU A 44 4.01 -10.79 2.18
CA LEU A 44 4.95 -10.92 3.30
C LEU A 44 6.18 -11.73 2.88
N ASP A 45 6.00 -12.88 2.25
CA ASP A 45 7.10 -13.72 1.75
C ASP A 45 7.97 -12.97 0.74
N ARG A 46 7.34 -12.17 -0.13
CA ARG A 46 8.05 -11.34 -1.10
C ARG A 46 8.83 -10.23 -0.41
N HIS A 47 8.23 -9.50 0.55
CA HIS A 47 8.90 -8.43 1.29
C HIS A 47 10.08 -8.97 2.11
N ASN A 48 9.96 -10.16 2.71
CA ASN A 48 11.04 -10.81 3.45
C ASN A 48 12.28 -11.06 2.59
N ARG A 49 12.13 -11.39 1.29
CA ARG A 49 13.26 -11.56 0.36
C ARG A 49 14.04 -10.25 0.12
N PHE A 50 13.44 -9.11 0.41
CA PHE A 50 14.04 -7.78 0.31
C PHE A 50 14.30 -7.16 1.69
N ASN A 51 14.46 -7.99 2.73
CA ASN A 51 14.72 -7.56 4.12
C ASN A 51 13.66 -6.59 4.66
N ASN A 52 12.43 -6.65 4.15
CA ASN A 52 11.31 -5.78 4.53
C ASN A 52 11.61 -4.27 4.40
N THR A 53 12.56 -3.88 3.53
CA THR A 53 12.92 -2.48 3.34
C THR A 53 12.65 -2.00 1.91
N SER A 54 12.15 -0.77 1.79
CA SER A 54 12.03 -0.04 0.54
C SER A 54 13.27 0.82 0.21
N TYR A 55 14.28 0.83 1.11
CA TYR A 55 15.46 1.69 1.02
C TYR A 55 16.72 0.97 0.53
N ASN A 56 16.57 -0.07 -0.30
CA ASN A 56 17.72 -0.70 -0.96
C ASN A 56 18.38 0.27 -1.94
N LEU A 57 19.71 0.32 -1.95
CA LEU A 57 20.47 1.19 -2.84
C LEU A 57 20.28 0.82 -4.33
N GLU A 58 20.09 -0.46 -4.61
CA GLU A 58 19.76 -1.00 -5.92
C GLU A 58 18.42 -1.75 -5.86
N PRO A 59 17.29 -1.02 -5.81
CA PRO A 59 15.99 -1.62 -5.58
C PRO A 59 15.46 -2.37 -6.81
N ASP A 60 14.64 -3.40 -6.57
CA ASP A 60 13.77 -3.99 -7.59
C ASP A 60 12.49 -3.17 -7.66
N ILE A 61 12.28 -2.46 -8.78
CA ILE A 61 11.16 -1.52 -8.97
C ILE A 61 9.80 -2.21 -8.92
N LYS A 62 9.77 -3.49 -9.27
CA LYS A 62 8.54 -4.29 -9.35
C LYS A 62 8.24 -4.98 -8.03
N SER A 63 9.22 -5.62 -7.40
CA SER A 63 9.02 -6.61 -6.36
C SER A 63 9.41 -6.15 -4.95
N SER A 64 10.28 -5.14 -4.80
CA SER A 64 10.63 -4.57 -3.48
C SER A 64 9.40 -4.02 -2.75
N PRO A 65 9.42 -3.91 -1.42
CA PRO A 65 8.42 -3.17 -0.67
C PRO A 65 8.22 -1.76 -1.25
N GLY A 66 6.98 -1.36 -1.47
CA GLY A 66 6.65 -0.11 -2.17
C GLY A 66 6.83 -0.14 -3.69
N GLY A 67 7.08 -1.31 -4.29
CA GLY A 67 7.18 -1.50 -5.73
C GLY A 67 5.82 -1.70 -6.43
N LEU A 68 5.87 -1.88 -7.74
CA LEU A 68 4.67 -2.04 -8.58
C LEU A 68 3.81 -3.25 -8.18
N ARG A 69 4.40 -4.30 -7.62
CA ARG A 69 3.68 -5.49 -7.19
C ARG A 69 2.76 -5.22 -6.01
N ASP A 70 3.11 -4.29 -5.12
CA ASP A 70 2.24 -3.87 -4.01
C ASP A 70 0.97 -3.20 -4.53
N ILE A 71 1.10 -2.37 -5.58
CA ILE A 71 -0.04 -1.74 -6.25
C ILE A 71 -0.94 -2.80 -6.90
N HIS A 72 -0.35 -3.78 -7.58
CA HIS A 72 -1.11 -4.88 -8.16
C HIS A 72 -1.86 -5.69 -7.09
N THR A 73 -1.21 -5.95 -5.94
CA THR A 73 -1.85 -6.63 -4.81
C THR A 73 -3.08 -5.87 -4.34
N ILE A 74 -2.97 -4.54 -4.14
CA ILE A 74 -4.12 -3.68 -3.80
C ILE A 74 -5.23 -3.78 -4.85
N ASP A 75 -4.89 -3.63 -6.13
CA ASP A 75 -5.86 -3.67 -7.22
C ASP A 75 -6.57 -5.03 -7.30
N TRP A 76 -5.87 -6.15 -7.08
CA TRP A 76 -6.47 -7.49 -7.04
C TRP A 76 -7.39 -7.68 -5.85
N LEU A 77 -7.01 -7.19 -4.67
CA LEU A 77 -7.84 -7.25 -3.46
C LEU A 77 -9.13 -6.45 -3.66
N ILE A 78 -9.04 -5.23 -4.20
CA ILE A 78 -10.21 -4.39 -4.50
C ILE A 78 -11.11 -5.07 -5.54
N LYS A 79 -10.54 -5.61 -6.62
CA LYS A 79 -11.31 -6.31 -7.66
C LYS A 79 -12.02 -7.55 -7.09
N ASN A 80 -11.35 -8.33 -6.25
CA ASN A 80 -11.94 -9.51 -5.62
C ASN A 80 -13.10 -9.13 -4.69
N LEU A 81 -12.94 -8.12 -3.84
CA LEU A 81 -14.02 -7.64 -2.96
C LEU A 81 -15.24 -7.10 -3.72
N ASN A 82 -15.02 -6.39 -4.82
CA ASN A 82 -16.12 -5.84 -5.61
C ASN A 82 -16.94 -6.89 -6.33
N ARG A 83 -16.45 -8.13 -6.46
CA ARG A 83 -17.20 -9.26 -7.03
C ARG A 83 -18.22 -9.84 -6.07
N GLU A 84 -17.93 -9.87 -4.79
CA GLU A 84 -18.91 -10.29 -3.80
C GLU A 84 -19.85 -9.11 -3.49
N LYS A 85 -21.05 -9.15 -4.06
CA LYS A 85 -22.18 -8.42 -3.50
C LYS A 85 -22.56 -9.09 -2.18
N ILE A 86 -21.87 -8.73 -1.09
CA ILE A 86 -22.29 -9.13 0.26
C ILE A 86 -23.50 -8.27 0.61
N GLY A 87 -24.69 -8.80 0.37
CA GLY A 87 -25.94 -8.08 0.59
C GLY A 87 -26.19 -6.98 -0.45
N ARG A 88 -27.13 -6.07 -0.17
CA ARG A 88 -27.47 -4.93 -1.03
C ARG A 88 -26.49 -3.75 -0.94
N GLU A 89 -25.51 -3.83 -0.05
CA GLU A 89 -24.49 -2.79 0.12
C GLU A 89 -23.24 -3.11 -0.70
N LYS A 90 -22.88 -2.20 -1.60
CA LYS A 90 -21.53 -2.16 -2.17
C LYS A 90 -20.55 -2.06 -1.00
N ILE A 91 -19.61 -3.00 -0.87
CA ILE A 91 -18.49 -2.81 0.05
C ILE A 91 -17.80 -1.51 -0.39
N LEU A 92 -17.93 -0.47 0.42
CA LEU A 92 -17.26 0.80 0.16
C LEU A 92 -15.78 0.52 -0.05
N MET A 93 -15.23 0.99 -1.17
CA MET A 93 -13.79 0.82 -1.45
C MET A 93 -12.99 1.31 -0.24
N PRO A 94 -12.07 0.49 0.30
CA PRO A 94 -11.29 0.90 1.47
C PRO A 94 -10.23 1.97 1.15
N ILE A 95 -10.17 2.45 -0.11
CA ILE A 95 -9.21 3.46 -0.58
C ILE A 95 -9.93 4.81 -0.77
N THR A 96 -9.35 5.89 -0.24
CA THR A 96 -9.87 7.25 -0.44
C THR A 96 -9.49 7.77 -1.84
N PHE A 97 -10.12 8.88 -2.25
CA PHE A 97 -9.79 9.54 -3.51
C PHE A 97 -8.34 10.04 -3.52
N GLU A 98 -7.90 10.63 -2.42
CA GLU A 98 -6.54 11.14 -2.25
C GLU A 98 -5.51 10.00 -2.30
N GLU A 99 -5.74 8.92 -1.56
CA GLU A 99 -4.88 7.73 -1.60
C GLU A 99 -4.78 7.17 -3.02
N ARG A 100 -5.88 7.11 -3.76
CA ARG A 100 -5.89 6.64 -5.16
C ARG A 100 -5.10 7.56 -6.08
N LYS A 101 -5.23 8.87 -5.90
CA LYS A 101 -4.50 9.88 -6.68
C LYS A 101 -2.98 9.78 -6.45
N GLU A 102 -2.56 9.69 -5.19
CA GLU A 102 -1.15 9.54 -4.81
C GLU A 102 -0.57 8.21 -5.32
N LEU A 103 -1.32 7.12 -5.18
CA LEU A 103 -0.93 5.80 -5.68
C LEU A 103 -0.73 5.81 -7.20
N ASN A 104 -1.65 6.43 -7.95
CA ASN A 104 -1.54 6.52 -9.40
C ASN A 104 -0.35 7.39 -9.84
N LYS A 105 -0.07 8.50 -9.15
CA LYS A 105 1.11 9.35 -9.40
C LYS A 105 2.41 8.58 -9.17
N SER A 106 2.50 7.85 -8.07
CA SER A 106 3.67 7.02 -7.74
C SER A 106 3.82 5.85 -8.72
N LYS A 107 2.72 5.18 -9.07
CA LYS A 107 2.66 4.12 -10.08
C LYS A 107 3.18 4.58 -11.44
N TYR A 108 2.72 5.74 -11.90
CA TYR A 108 3.16 6.32 -13.17
C TYR A 108 4.68 6.56 -13.16
N TRP A 109 5.20 7.12 -12.06
CA TRP A 109 6.64 7.37 -11.93
C TRP A 109 7.47 6.07 -11.94
N LEU A 110 7.06 5.04 -11.22
CA LEU A 110 7.72 3.74 -11.26
C LEU A 110 7.65 3.10 -12.65
N TRP A 111 6.57 3.29 -13.39
CA TRP A 111 6.46 2.82 -14.78
C TRP A 111 7.44 3.53 -15.72
N VAL A 112 7.60 4.84 -15.56
CA VAL A 112 8.57 5.61 -16.36
C VAL A 112 9.99 5.10 -16.11
N ILE A 113 10.37 4.93 -14.83
CA ILE A 113 11.70 4.40 -14.49
C ILE A 113 11.88 2.99 -15.08
N ARG A 114 10.90 2.11 -14.88
CA ARG A 114 10.96 0.72 -15.36
C ARG A 114 11.06 0.66 -16.90
N TYR A 115 10.31 1.48 -17.59
CA TYR A 115 10.38 1.56 -19.04
C TYR A 115 11.77 1.99 -19.52
N LEU A 116 12.34 3.04 -18.93
CA LEU A 116 13.70 3.50 -19.24
C LEU A 116 14.76 2.45 -18.87
N LEU A 117 14.56 1.72 -17.80
CA LEU A 117 15.44 0.63 -17.39
C LEU A 117 15.45 -0.51 -18.41
N HIS A 118 14.28 -0.92 -18.90
CA HIS A 118 14.19 -1.94 -19.97
C HIS A 118 14.86 -1.48 -21.28
N LEU A 119 14.72 -0.19 -21.63
CA LEU A 119 15.42 0.37 -22.80
C LEU A 119 16.92 0.42 -22.60
N GLU A 120 17.38 0.77 -21.41
CA GLU A 120 18.81 0.86 -21.09
C GLU A 120 19.47 -0.50 -21.05
N ALA A 121 18.82 -1.49 -20.41
CA ALA A 121 19.31 -2.85 -20.30
C ALA A 121 19.12 -3.68 -21.57
N ASN A 122 18.34 -3.19 -22.55
CA ASN A 122 17.93 -3.92 -23.75
C ASN A 122 17.32 -5.30 -23.46
N ARG A 123 16.67 -5.45 -22.30
CA ARG A 123 16.00 -6.66 -21.82
C ARG A 123 15.01 -6.31 -20.72
N GLU A 124 14.21 -7.28 -20.30
CA GLU A 124 13.45 -7.16 -19.06
C GLU A 124 14.42 -7.11 -17.86
N GLU A 125 14.48 -5.94 -17.21
CA GLU A 125 15.28 -5.72 -16.00
C GLU A 125 14.44 -4.92 -14.99
N ASP A 126 14.34 -5.43 -13.79
CA ASP A 126 13.55 -4.79 -12.73
C ASP A 126 14.44 -4.24 -11.60
N ARG A 127 15.75 -4.60 -11.59
CA ARG A 127 16.71 -4.13 -10.61
C ARG A 127 17.42 -2.87 -11.08
N LEU A 128 17.27 -1.79 -10.33
CA LEU A 128 17.82 -0.48 -10.64
C LEU A 128 19.27 -0.37 -10.12
N LEU A 129 20.22 -0.97 -10.86
CA LEU A 129 21.65 -0.95 -10.54
C LEU A 129 22.21 0.47 -10.63
N PHE A 130 23.33 0.77 -9.94
CA PHE A 130 23.95 2.09 -9.91
C PHE A 130 24.23 2.66 -11.30
N GLU A 131 24.78 1.84 -12.21
CA GLU A 131 25.04 2.26 -13.60
C GLU A 131 23.76 2.71 -14.32
N HIS A 132 22.66 1.97 -14.13
CA HIS A 132 21.36 2.33 -14.70
C HIS A 132 20.77 3.59 -14.06
N GLN A 133 20.99 3.80 -12.75
CA GLN A 133 20.56 5.02 -12.06
C GLN A 133 21.15 6.25 -12.72
N ILE A 134 22.47 6.24 -12.99
CA ILE A 134 23.17 7.36 -13.64
C ILE A 134 22.65 7.60 -15.07
N ASN A 135 22.53 6.55 -15.86
CA ASN A 135 22.13 6.66 -17.26
C ASN A 135 20.67 7.10 -17.44
N ILE A 136 19.77 6.56 -16.60
CA ILE A 136 18.35 6.96 -16.58
C ILE A 136 18.21 8.38 -16.07
N ALA A 137 18.96 8.77 -15.04
CA ALA A 137 18.91 10.11 -14.47
C ALA A 137 19.32 11.18 -15.50
N LYS A 138 20.36 10.95 -16.30
CA LYS A 138 20.75 11.84 -17.39
C LYS A 138 19.64 12.05 -18.42
N LYS A 139 18.89 10.98 -18.74
CA LYS A 139 17.74 11.06 -19.68
C LYS A 139 16.56 11.85 -19.08
N LEU A 140 16.32 11.71 -17.77
CA LEU A 140 15.19 12.36 -17.09
C LEU A 140 15.47 13.80 -16.66
N PHE A 141 16.74 14.12 -16.39
CA PHE A 141 17.16 15.42 -15.89
C PHE A 141 18.30 16.00 -16.72
N PRO A 142 18.10 16.26 -18.02
CA PRO A 142 19.16 16.68 -18.94
C PRO A 142 19.78 18.03 -18.59
N THR A 143 19.09 18.84 -17.79
CA THR A 143 19.58 20.15 -17.31
C THR A 143 20.50 20.09 -16.09
N VAL A 144 20.68 18.91 -15.49
CA VAL A 144 21.57 18.70 -14.36
C VAL A 144 22.92 18.22 -14.88
N GLU A 145 23.94 19.09 -14.83
CA GLU A 145 25.27 18.80 -15.39
C GLU A 145 25.98 17.67 -14.62
N ASN A 146 25.88 17.66 -13.29
CA ASN A 146 26.51 16.64 -12.46
C ASN A 146 25.68 15.35 -12.45
N SER A 147 26.27 14.28 -12.98
CA SER A 147 25.63 12.96 -13.10
C SER A 147 25.22 12.38 -11.75
N ASN A 148 26.01 12.58 -10.69
CA ASN A 148 25.68 12.08 -9.34
C ASN A 148 24.50 12.86 -8.74
N GLN A 149 24.43 14.17 -8.92
CA GLN A 149 23.28 14.97 -8.50
C GLN A 149 22.00 14.57 -9.25
N ALA A 150 22.11 14.25 -10.55
CA ALA A 150 20.98 13.73 -11.32
C ALA A 150 20.51 12.37 -10.77
N ALA A 151 21.43 11.47 -10.45
CA ALA A 151 21.13 10.17 -9.85
C ALA A 151 20.50 10.31 -8.45
N GLU A 152 21.02 11.19 -7.60
CA GLU A 152 20.40 11.51 -6.30
C GLU A 152 18.96 12.03 -6.45
N LYS A 153 18.72 12.92 -7.41
CA LYS A 153 17.37 13.43 -7.72
C LYS A 153 16.42 12.33 -8.19
N LEU A 154 16.91 11.40 -9.01
CA LEU A 154 16.17 10.22 -9.43
C LEU A 154 15.80 9.35 -8.23
N MET A 155 16.81 9.00 -7.41
CA MET A 155 16.62 8.11 -6.27
C MET A 155 15.79 8.74 -5.16
N HIS A 156 15.95 10.02 -4.88
CA HIS A 156 15.08 10.75 -3.96
C HIS A 156 13.60 10.64 -4.38
N ARG A 157 13.30 10.83 -5.67
CA ARG A 157 11.94 10.73 -6.18
C ARG A 157 11.44 9.28 -6.21
N TYR A 158 12.33 8.31 -6.46
CA TYR A 158 12.02 6.88 -6.37
C TYR A 158 11.62 6.51 -4.94
N TYR A 159 12.46 6.81 -3.94
CA TYR A 159 12.19 6.47 -2.55
C TYR A 159 10.92 7.14 -2.03
N ARG A 160 10.68 8.38 -2.39
CA ARG A 160 9.45 9.08 -2.02
C ARG A 160 8.21 8.38 -2.60
N SER A 161 8.28 7.91 -3.85
CA SER A 161 7.19 7.17 -4.47
C SER A 161 7.00 5.79 -3.83
N SER A 162 8.09 5.07 -3.59
CA SER A 162 8.08 3.75 -2.95
C SER A 162 7.55 3.83 -1.52
N PHE A 163 7.96 4.83 -0.74
CA PHE A 163 7.44 5.09 0.59
C PHE A 163 5.92 5.36 0.58
N THR A 164 5.46 6.23 -0.32
CA THR A 164 4.02 6.52 -0.48
C THR A 164 3.21 5.25 -0.79
N ILE A 165 3.71 4.41 -1.70
CA ILE A 165 3.06 3.13 -2.04
C ILE A 165 3.02 2.22 -0.82
N SER A 166 4.14 2.08 -0.10
CA SER A 166 4.26 1.23 1.09
C SER A 166 3.29 1.66 2.21
N GLU A 167 3.20 2.95 2.49
CA GLU A 167 2.25 3.50 3.49
C GLU A 167 0.79 3.22 3.11
N ILE A 168 0.41 3.50 1.86
CA ILE A 168 -0.95 3.25 1.38
C ILE A 168 -1.25 1.75 1.40
N ASN A 169 -0.31 0.92 0.95
CA ASN A 169 -0.44 -0.54 0.95
C ASN A 169 -0.67 -1.06 2.38
N SER A 170 0.15 -0.68 3.34
CA SER A 170 0.02 -1.10 4.75
C SER A 170 -1.34 -0.72 5.34
N THR A 171 -1.79 0.52 5.11
CA THR A 171 -3.10 1.01 5.58
C THR A 171 -4.25 0.23 4.95
N LEU A 172 -4.17 -0.06 3.65
CA LEU A 172 -5.20 -0.81 2.94
C LEU A 172 -5.22 -2.28 3.36
N ILE A 173 -4.07 -2.94 3.47
CA ILE A 173 -3.97 -4.32 3.98
C ILE A 173 -4.60 -4.42 5.36
N GLN A 174 -4.31 -3.46 6.25
CA GLN A 174 -4.93 -3.41 7.57
C GLN A 174 -6.46 -3.25 7.48
N SER A 175 -6.93 -2.34 6.63
CA SER A 175 -8.37 -2.16 6.39
C SER A 175 -9.05 -3.42 5.82
N PHE A 176 -8.37 -4.17 4.94
CA PHE A 176 -8.88 -5.44 4.44
C PHE A 176 -8.99 -6.49 5.55
N LYS A 177 -7.95 -6.63 6.39
CA LYS A 177 -7.96 -7.56 7.55
C LYS A 177 -9.14 -7.28 8.47
N GLU A 178 -9.38 -6.00 8.80
CA GLU A 178 -10.48 -5.57 9.65
C GLU A 178 -11.85 -5.88 9.04
N LYS A 179 -12.06 -5.54 7.76
CA LYS A 179 -13.36 -5.69 7.07
C LYS A 179 -13.77 -7.15 6.82
N ILE A 180 -12.81 -8.00 6.52
CA ILE A 180 -13.09 -9.40 6.15
C ILE A 180 -13.15 -10.30 7.39
N GLY A 181 -12.91 -9.73 8.58
CA GLY A 181 -12.88 -10.50 9.82
C GLY A 181 -11.79 -11.58 9.80
N LEU A 182 -10.62 -11.25 9.24
CA LEU A 182 -9.41 -12.06 9.41
C LEU A 182 -8.89 -11.98 10.84
N THR A 183 -9.16 -10.89 11.52
CA THR A 183 -9.00 -10.71 12.96
C THR A 183 -10.27 -11.19 13.66
N LYS A 184 -10.13 -11.95 14.74
CA LYS A 184 -11.28 -12.34 15.57
C LYS A 184 -11.94 -11.05 16.08
N SER A 185 -13.24 -10.87 15.82
CA SER A 185 -13.99 -9.71 16.32
C SER A 185 -14.00 -9.77 17.84
N THR A 186 -13.19 -8.94 18.49
CA THR A 186 -13.20 -8.76 19.93
C THR A 186 -14.10 -7.57 20.29
N LYS A 187 -14.63 -7.61 21.50
CA LYS A 187 -15.35 -6.44 22.04
C LYS A 187 -14.36 -5.26 22.15
N LYS A 188 -14.89 -4.06 21.93
CA LYS A 188 -14.12 -2.84 22.19
C LYS A 188 -13.78 -2.79 23.68
N SER A 189 -12.51 -2.63 24.01
CA SER A 189 -12.01 -2.41 25.36
C SER A 189 -11.48 -0.99 25.46
N ARG A 190 -11.96 -0.23 26.42
CA ARG A 190 -11.51 1.14 26.65
C ARG A 190 -10.08 1.13 27.19
N ILE A 191 -9.20 1.92 26.60
CA ILE A 191 -7.85 2.20 27.11
C ILE A 191 -7.93 3.47 27.98
N ASP A 192 -8.43 4.56 27.40
CA ASP A 192 -8.66 5.81 28.10
C ASP A 192 -9.83 6.62 27.48
N LYS A 193 -9.86 7.95 27.66
CA LYS A 193 -10.90 8.82 27.08
C LYS A 193 -10.79 8.98 25.55
N ASN A 194 -9.59 8.81 24.98
CA ASN A 194 -9.28 9.08 23.58
C ASN A 194 -9.12 7.79 22.76
N PHE A 195 -8.66 6.69 23.40
CA PHE A 195 -8.28 5.44 22.75
C PHE A 195 -9.06 4.24 23.27
N TYR A 196 -9.30 3.29 22.37
CA TYR A 196 -9.81 1.95 22.68
C TYR A 196 -9.02 0.89 21.93
N SER A 197 -9.00 -0.33 22.46
CA SER A 197 -8.48 -1.49 21.75
C SER A 197 -9.60 -2.32 21.14
N GLN A 198 -9.37 -2.84 19.95
CA GLN A 198 -10.19 -3.84 19.31
C GLN A 198 -9.31 -4.70 18.38
N ASN A 199 -9.43 -6.02 18.47
CA ASN A 199 -8.64 -6.96 17.67
C ASN A 199 -7.11 -6.79 17.84
N ASN A 200 -6.64 -6.51 19.05
CA ASN A 200 -5.25 -6.20 19.39
C ASN A 200 -4.70 -4.94 18.66
N LEU A 201 -5.59 -4.06 18.24
CA LEU A 201 -5.23 -2.81 17.60
C LEU A 201 -5.72 -1.64 18.43
N ILE A 202 -4.92 -0.56 18.48
CA ILE A 202 -5.35 0.69 19.09
C ILE A 202 -6.13 1.54 18.09
N HIS A 203 -7.22 2.09 18.54
CA HIS A 203 -8.12 2.94 17.75
C HIS A 203 -8.39 4.24 18.48
N LEU A 204 -8.50 5.32 17.71
CA LEU A 204 -8.96 6.61 18.20
C LEU A 204 -10.50 6.64 18.18
N TYR A 205 -11.14 7.14 19.26
CA TYR A 205 -12.59 7.31 19.28
C TYR A 205 -13.06 8.37 18.29
N ASP A 206 -12.35 9.50 18.23
CA ASP A 206 -12.61 10.59 17.28
C ASP A 206 -11.48 10.68 16.24
N VAL A 207 -11.78 10.39 15.01
CA VAL A 207 -10.80 10.46 13.89
C VAL A 207 -10.22 11.87 13.67
N ASN A 208 -10.82 12.91 14.23
CA ASN A 208 -10.29 14.27 14.24
C ASN A 208 -9.60 14.64 15.56
N GLY A 209 -9.41 13.68 16.47
CA GLY A 209 -8.78 13.91 17.76
C GLY A 209 -7.41 14.56 17.65
N PHE A 210 -6.56 14.11 16.75
CA PHE A 210 -5.22 14.69 16.53
C PHE A 210 -5.24 16.16 16.12
N LYS A 211 -6.26 16.61 15.36
CA LYS A 211 -6.43 18.02 15.00
C LYS A 211 -6.84 18.88 16.17
N LYS A 212 -7.59 18.30 17.11
CA LYS A 212 -8.06 19.00 18.32
C LYS A 212 -6.97 19.08 19.38
N ASP A 213 -6.16 18.03 19.46
CA ASP A 213 -5.09 17.88 20.43
C ASP A 213 -3.93 17.09 19.79
N SER A 214 -2.91 17.80 19.37
CA SER A 214 -1.73 17.21 18.71
C SER A 214 -0.88 16.35 19.64
N SER A 215 -0.99 16.51 20.97
CA SER A 215 -0.28 15.68 21.95
C SER A 215 -0.71 14.21 21.86
N LEU A 216 -1.94 13.92 21.39
CA LEU A 216 -2.45 12.57 21.17
C LEU A 216 -1.61 11.78 20.16
N LEU A 217 -0.87 12.46 19.27
CA LEU A 217 0.06 11.80 18.34
C LEU A 217 1.18 11.08 19.09
N LEU A 218 1.75 11.71 20.13
CA LEU A 218 2.76 11.08 20.98
C LEU A 218 2.13 10.09 21.95
N GLU A 219 0.98 10.46 22.54
CA GLU A 219 0.23 9.58 23.45
C GLU A 219 -0.10 8.23 22.81
N LEU A 220 -0.47 8.20 21.52
CA LEU A 220 -0.71 6.97 20.76
C LEU A 220 0.49 5.99 20.87
N PHE A 221 1.72 6.49 20.68
CA PHE A 221 2.91 5.65 20.74
C PHE A 221 3.24 5.22 22.19
N ILE A 222 3.00 6.10 23.17
CA ILE A 222 3.14 5.76 24.59
C ILE A 222 2.17 4.61 24.92
N LYS A 223 0.89 4.73 24.53
CA LYS A 223 -0.12 3.68 24.78
C LYS A 223 0.22 2.36 24.11
N LEU A 224 0.82 2.38 22.91
CA LEU A 224 1.31 1.18 22.24
C LEU A 224 2.44 0.52 23.02
N SER A 225 3.39 1.29 23.56
CA SER A 225 4.53 0.76 24.32
C SER A 225 4.12 0.22 25.70
N GLU A 226 3.13 0.83 26.35
CA GLU A 226 2.59 0.42 27.64
C GLU A 226 1.73 -0.85 27.58
N ASN A 227 1.20 -1.21 26.41
CA ASN A 227 0.26 -2.31 26.25
C ASN A 227 0.81 -3.39 25.31
N PRO A 228 1.57 -4.38 25.82
CA PRO A 228 2.19 -5.43 25.00
C PRO A 228 1.20 -6.30 24.22
N THR A 229 -0.09 -6.27 24.57
CA THR A 229 -1.14 -7.00 23.85
C THR A 229 -1.56 -6.32 22.56
N LEU A 230 -1.16 -5.05 22.35
CA LEU A 230 -1.44 -4.31 21.14
C LEU A 230 -0.39 -4.63 20.07
N GLU A 231 -0.84 -5.11 18.93
CA GLU A 231 0.00 -5.51 17.80
C GLU A 231 0.15 -4.40 16.76
N GLY A 232 -0.59 -3.29 16.91
CA GLY A 232 -0.53 -2.19 15.95
C GLY A 232 -1.69 -1.20 16.05
N ILE A 233 -1.84 -0.41 14.99
CA ILE A 233 -2.79 0.70 14.91
C ILE A 233 -3.89 0.35 13.91
N GLY A 234 -5.15 0.64 14.25
CA GLY A 234 -6.28 0.43 13.36
C GLY A 234 -6.25 1.34 12.13
N SER A 235 -6.81 0.88 11.01
CA SER A 235 -6.69 1.55 9.69
C SER A 235 -7.23 3.00 9.68
N ALA A 236 -8.31 3.28 10.39
CA ALA A 236 -8.85 4.64 10.50
C ALA A 236 -7.92 5.57 11.27
N THR A 237 -7.32 5.07 12.36
CA THR A 237 -6.34 5.81 13.17
C THR A 237 -5.03 6.04 12.40
N LEU A 238 -4.56 5.05 11.61
CA LEU A 238 -3.42 5.21 10.70
C LEU A 238 -3.64 6.32 9.68
N ARG A 239 -4.85 6.43 9.11
CA ARG A 239 -5.18 7.52 8.19
C ARG A 239 -5.20 8.88 8.88
N ALA A 240 -5.74 8.95 10.09
CA ALA A 240 -5.72 10.17 10.89
C ALA A 240 -4.29 10.58 11.23
N LEU A 241 -3.46 9.62 11.67
CA LEU A 241 -2.03 9.83 11.97
C LEU A 241 -1.29 10.37 10.73
N LYS A 242 -1.48 9.75 9.56
CA LYS A 242 -0.84 10.19 8.31
C LYS A 242 -1.27 11.60 7.90
N ARG A 243 -2.56 11.90 8.01
CA ARG A 243 -3.12 13.21 7.67
C ARG A 243 -2.58 14.33 8.56
N ASP A 244 -2.42 14.02 9.84
CA ASP A 244 -2.19 15.03 10.89
C ASP A 244 -0.75 14.98 11.44
N ARG A 245 0.15 14.16 10.85
CA ARG A 245 1.55 14.01 11.32
C ARG A 245 2.36 15.31 11.34
N ASP A 246 2.05 16.24 10.44
CA ASP A 246 2.74 17.51 10.35
C ASP A 246 2.36 18.48 11.49
N LEU A 247 1.39 18.08 12.36
CA LEU A 247 1.07 18.79 13.60
C LEU A 247 2.07 18.49 14.73
N ILE A 248 2.97 17.52 14.54
CA ILE A 248 4.08 17.29 15.48
C ILE A 248 5.09 18.41 15.30
N ASP A 249 5.05 19.38 16.19
CA ASP A 249 6.06 20.43 16.29
C ASP A 249 7.14 20.04 17.31
N LEU A 250 8.36 20.57 17.13
CA LEU A 250 9.49 20.36 18.05
C LEU A 250 9.15 20.75 19.49
N SER A 251 8.19 21.67 19.69
CA SER A 251 7.68 22.04 21.01
C SER A 251 7.01 20.87 21.77
N LEU A 252 6.49 19.86 21.07
CA LEU A 252 5.90 18.66 21.67
C LEU A 252 6.93 17.63 22.14
N ILE A 253 8.18 17.75 21.72
CA ILE A 253 9.28 16.84 22.07
C ILE A 253 9.93 17.25 23.40
N HIS A 254 9.70 18.47 23.85
CA HIS A 254 10.29 19.07 25.08
C HIS A 254 9.36 19.08 26.29
N ILE A 255 8.31 18.21 26.31
CA ILE A 255 7.45 18.02 27.48
C ILE A 255 7.98 16.90 28.38
#